data_6c0766979d40c6e7a06c360c4fbbd8a3
#
_entry.id   6c0766979d40c6e7a06c360c4fbbd8a3
#
_cell.length_a   1.000
_cell.length_b   1.000
_cell.length_c   1.000
_cell.angle_alpha   90.00
_cell.angle_beta   90.00
_cell.angle_gamma   90.00
#
_symmetry.space_group_name_H-M   'P 1'
#
loop_
_entity.id
_entity.type
_entity.pdbx_description
1 polymer ?
#
loop_
_entity_poly.entity_id
_entity_poly.type
_entity_poly.pdbx_seq_one_letter_code
_entity_poly.pdbx_strand_id
1 'polypeptide(L)'
;MIWGLLFLLFLAVIFIGLNAFYKQTDYFKWQHLELESYKQGVPEQLDCGGFGSTYALYAFQAMPQYHSNNRFFNFSLNAESIEQDYLLFNKYKSHFNKGAFVLFTLAPCVCYYTYEESPQYNSYFLLSHKELPNFKLSRFIRFKFPLLYDFKQIFRSLKFLLNGQKQELSLDALFPQSVSEEVAKMNMKGMAEGWMHLFRLPNLREKNQDELNERVLKENADYLKSMIDDCIQHEMIPVIVITPLAKELTNYFGKAFLDNGMYKLIQDAVGTHQVRLLDYLYDADFQDNRSLFADGGFRLNVAGSSLLCKKIMKELLEN
;
A
#
# COMPACT_ATOMS: atom_id res chain seq x y z
N MET A 1 -43.03 -21.15 16.21
CA MET A 1 -41.89 -21.32 15.25
C MET A 1 -41.89 -20.24 14.16
N ILE A 2 -42.98 -20.02 13.41
CA ILE A 2 -43.09 -19.01 12.31
C ILE A 2 -42.76 -17.60 12.80
N TRP A 3 -43.32 -17.14 13.92
CA TRP A 3 -43.07 -15.80 14.48
C TRP A 3 -41.61 -15.56 14.85
N GLY A 4 -40.92 -16.58 15.36
CA GLY A 4 -39.48 -16.48 15.64
C GLY A 4 -38.66 -16.31 14.36
N LEU A 5 -39.01 -16.99 13.31
CA LEU A 5 -38.34 -16.90 12.00
C LEU A 5 -38.56 -15.54 11.35
N LEU A 6 -39.79 -15.02 11.42
CA LEU A 6 -40.11 -13.67 10.95
C LEU A 6 -39.38 -12.57 11.73
N PHE A 7 -39.23 -12.73 13.05
CA PHE A 7 -38.50 -11.81 13.88
C PHE A 7 -36.98 -11.81 13.53
N LEU A 8 -36.38 -12.99 13.32
CA LEU A 8 -34.98 -13.08 12.90
C LEU A 8 -34.77 -12.47 11.50
N LEU A 9 -35.70 -12.69 10.56
CA LEU A 9 -35.65 -12.07 9.24
C LEU A 9 -35.73 -10.56 9.33
N PHE A 10 -36.61 -10.03 10.18
CA PHE A 10 -36.75 -8.59 10.42
C PHE A 10 -35.43 -7.98 10.99
N LEU A 11 -34.80 -8.64 11.96
CA LEU A 11 -33.51 -8.20 12.49
C LEU A 11 -32.41 -8.24 11.43
N ALA A 12 -32.40 -9.26 10.57
CA ALA A 12 -31.43 -9.35 9.48
C ALA A 12 -31.60 -8.19 8.48
N VAL A 13 -32.84 -7.84 8.12
CA VAL A 13 -33.13 -6.71 7.22
C VAL A 13 -32.65 -5.38 7.84
N ILE A 14 -32.95 -5.15 9.11
CA ILE A 14 -32.47 -3.96 9.83
C ILE A 14 -30.93 -3.92 9.83
N PHE A 15 -30.28 -5.02 10.14
CA PHE A 15 -28.83 -5.10 10.17
C PHE A 15 -28.20 -4.81 8.81
N ILE A 16 -28.75 -5.39 7.73
CA ILE A 16 -28.32 -5.13 6.35
C ILE A 16 -28.47 -3.64 6.02
N GLY A 17 -29.62 -3.04 6.39
CA GLY A 17 -29.87 -1.61 6.19
C GLY A 17 -28.87 -0.71 6.95
N LEU A 18 -28.60 -1.02 8.22
CA LEU A 18 -27.60 -0.30 9.02
C LEU A 18 -26.19 -0.42 8.43
N ASN A 19 -25.83 -1.61 7.95
CA ASN A 19 -24.54 -1.83 7.34
C ASN A 19 -24.41 -1.10 5.99
N ALA A 20 -25.47 -1.06 5.19
CA ALA A 20 -25.51 -0.28 3.94
C ALA A 20 -25.40 1.23 4.23
N PHE A 21 -26.12 1.73 5.24
CA PHE A 21 -26.04 3.10 5.68
C PHE A 21 -24.61 3.44 6.14
N TYR A 22 -24.01 2.61 7.00
CA TYR A 22 -22.64 2.82 7.47
C TYR A 22 -21.64 2.98 6.31
N LYS A 23 -21.75 2.14 5.29
CA LYS A 23 -20.87 2.20 4.11
C LYS A 23 -21.00 3.47 3.26
N GLN A 24 -22.12 4.20 3.41
CA GLN A 24 -22.33 5.46 2.72
C GLN A 24 -21.84 6.67 3.51
N THR A 25 -21.49 6.49 4.80
CA THR A 25 -21.01 7.60 5.65
C THR A 25 -19.64 8.10 5.17
N ASP A 26 -19.40 9.40 5.36
CA ASP A 26 -18.09 10.00 5.07
C ASP A 26 -16.99 9.40 5.94
N TYR A 27 -17.33 8.95 7.14
CA TYR A 27 -16.42 8.23 8.02
C TYR A 27 -15.91 6.90 7.39
N PHE A 28 -16.80 6.10 6.78
CA PHE A 28 -16.42 4.88 6.09
C PHE A 28 -15.59 5.18 4.84
N LYS A 29 -16.02 6.17 4.04
CA LYS A 29 -15.28 6.60 2.83
C LYS A 29 -13.88 7.09 3.19
N TRP A 30 -13.78 7.88 4.26
CA TRP A 30 -12.50 8.35 4.77
C TRP A 30 -11.55 7.21 5.17
N GLN A 31 -12.05 6.11 5.74
CA GLN A 31 -11.24 4.94 6.08
C GLN A 31 -10.80 4.11 4.85
N HIS A 32 -11.34 4.39 3.67
CA HIS A 32 -11.11 3.62 2.44
C HIS A 32 -10.85 4.55 1.25
N LEU A 33 -10.17 5.67 1.50
CA LEU A 33 -9.93 6.69 0.46
C LEU A 33 -9.13 6.17 -0.72
N GLU A 34 -8.20 5.24 -0.49
CA GLU A 34 -7.41 4.59 -1.53
C GLU A 34 -8.26 3.84 -2.55
N LEU A 35 -9.49 3.45 -2.17
CA LEU A 35 -10.42 2.77 -3.08
C LEU A 35 -11.25 3.73 -3.96
N GLU A 36 -11.24 5.02 -3.68
CA GLU A 36 -12.04 5.98 -4.44
C GLU A 36 -11.54 6.11 -5.89
N SER A 37 -10.22 6.04 -6.12
CA SER A 37 -9.64 6.02 -7.47
C SER A 37 -10.12 4.82 -8.28
N TYR A 38 -10.17 3.64 -7.66
CA TYR A 38 -10.68 2.43 -8.31
C TYR A 38 -12.18 2.48 -8.63
N LYS A 39 -12.98 3.19 -7.81
CA LYS A 39 -14.42 3.38 -8.08
C LYS A 39 -14.67 4.28 -9.30
N GLN A 40 -13.75 5.19 -9.61
CA GLN A 40 -13.80 6.00 -10.81
C GLN A 40 -13.42 5.21 -12.07
N GLY A 41 -12.86 4.02 -11.89
CA GLY A 41 -12.38 3.13 -12.94
C GLY A 41 -10.88 3.28 -13.19
N VAL A 42 -10.23 2.16 -13.42
CA VAL A 42 -8.82 2.14 -13.86
C VAL A 42 -8.78 2.50 -15.34
N PRO A 43 -8.04 3.54 -15.74
CA PRO A 43 -7.95 3.92 -17.15
C PRO A 43 -7.38 2.79 -18.00
N GLU A 44 -7.81 2.70 -19.23
CA GLU A 44 -7.14 1.93 -20.27
C GLU A 44 -6.00 2.75 -20.89
N GLN A 45 -5.03 2.10 -21.51
CA GLN A 45 -3.87 2.75 -22.16
C GLN A 45 -2.98 3.55 -21.19
N LEU A 46 -2.60 2.92 -20.07
CA LEU A 46 -1.66 3.49 -19.13
C LEU A 46 -0.25 3.57 -19.72
N ASP A 47 0.42 4.70 -19.54
CA ASP A 47 1.86 4.87 -19.86
C ASP A 47 2.74 4.67 -18.61
N CYS A 48 2.12 4.72 -17.43
CA CYS A 48 2.81 4.45 -16.18
C CYS A 48 1.81 3.95 -15.12
N GLY A 49 2.27 3.03 -14.27
CA GLY A 49 1.49 2.58 -13.11
C GLY A 49 2.40 2.25 -11.93
N GLY A 50 1.94 2.57 -10.72
CA GLY A 50 2.68 2.32 -9.49
C GLY A 50 2.01 1.25 -8.63
N PHE A 51 2.79 0.28 -8.16
CA PHE A 51 2.39 -0.80 -7.26
C PHE A 51 3.19 -0.71 -5.96
N GLY A 52 2.61 -1.15 -4.87
CA GLY A 52 3.23 -1.20 -3.56
C GLY A 52 2.25 -0.91 -2.42
N SER A 53 2.76 -0.85 -1.22
CA SER A 53 1.97 -0.67 0.00
C SER A 53 1.77 0.81 0.35
N THR A 54 1.44 1.08 1.60
CA THR A 54 1.15 2.42 2.15
C THR A 54 2.18 3.48 1.74
N TYR A 55 3.47 3.19 1.76
CA TYR A 55 4.52 4.13 1.37
C TYR A 55 4.42 4.52 -0.11
N ALA A 56 4.10 3.59 -1.00
CA ALA A 56 3.91 3.84 -2.43
C ALA A 56 2.63 4.66 -2.68
N LEU A 57 1.55 4.38 -1.94
CA LEU A 57 0.30 5.14 -2.00
C LEU A 57 0.57 6.63 -1.83
N TYR A 58 1.41 7.00 -0.86
CA TYR A 58 1.77 8.39 -0.59
C TYR A 58 2.90 8.92 -1.50
N ALA A 59 3.80 8.05 -1.94
CA ALA A 59 4.92 8.42 -2.80
C ALA A 59 4.46 8.94 -4.17
N PHE A 60 3.40 8.36 -4.73
CA PHE A 60 2.96 8.65 -6.10
C PHE A 60 1.78 9.62 -6.21
N GLN A 61 1.42 10.34 -5.15
CA GLN A 61 0.31 11.31 -5.18
C GLN A 61 0.50 12.40 -6.25
N ALA A 62 1.73 12.86 -6.45
CA ALA A 62 2.04 13.90 -7.43
C ALA A 62 2.31 13.35 -8.84
N MET A 63 2.38 12.03 -9.04
CA MET A 63 2.70 11.43 -10.34
C MET A 63 1.73 11.82 -11.48
N PRO A 64 0.40 11.97 -11.24
CA PRO A 64 -0.53 12.40 -12.28
C PRO A 64 -0.18 13.74 -12.94
N GLN A 65 0.57 14.61 -12.27
CA GLN A 65 1.01 15.90 -12.81
C GLN A 65 2.02 15.76 -13.96
N TYR A 66 2.68 14.63 -14.05
CA TYR A 66 3.70 14.33 -15.07
C TYR A 66 3.16 13.51 -16.25
N HIS A 67 1.91 13.04 -16.16
CA HIS A 67 1.26 12.25 -17.20
C HIS A 67 -0.01 12.92 -17.70
N SER A 68 -0.02 13.33 -18.97
CA SER A 68 -1.22 13.89 -19.60
C SER A 68 -2.32 12.84 -19.76
N ASN A 69 -3.58 13.28 -19.81
CA ASN A 69 -4.74 12.45 -20.15
C ASN A 69 -4.98 11.23 -19.22
N ASN A 70 -4.70 11.36 -17.92
CA ASN A 70 -4.89 10.28 -16.93
C ASN A 70 -4.17 8.96 -17.28
N ARG A 71 -3.00 9.02 -17.90
CA ARG A 71 -2.23 7.84 -18.28
C ARG A 71 -1.35 7.27 -17.16
N PHE A 72 -1.53 7.73 -15.94
CA PHE A 72 -0.95 7.17 -14.73
C PHE A 72 -2.04 6.65 -13.80
N PHE A 73 -1.82 5.48 -13.19
CA PHE A 73 -2.66 4.99 -12.11
C PHE A 73 -1.81 4.47 -10.95
N ASN A 74 -2.17 4.88 -9.73
CA ASN A 74 -1.56 4.38 -8.52
C ASN A 74 -2.37 3.18 -8.01
N PHE A 75 -1.84 1.98 -8.21
CA PHE A 75 -2.47 0.72 -7.78
C PHE A 75 -2.25 0.41 -6.30
N SER A 76 -1.38 1.16 -5.63
CA SER A 76 -0.97 0.91 -4.24
C SER A 76 -2.12 1.04 -3.26
N LEU A 77 -2.17 0.15 -2.27
CA LEU A 77 -3.17 0.14 -1.20
C LEU A 77 -2.50 0.18 0.17
N ASN A 78 -3.27 0.55 1.20
CA ASN A 78 -2.77 0.50 2.57
C ASN A 78 -2.51 -0.94 3.01
N ALA A 79 -1.34 -1.17 3.63
CA ALA A 79 -0.94 -2.46 4.19
C ALA A 79 -1.06 -3.62 3.17
N GLU A 80 -0.59 -3.38 1.96
CA GLU A 80 -0.57 -4.34 0.85
C GLU A 80 0.73 -5.14 0.84
N SER A 81 0.65 -6.42 0.51
CA SER A 81 1.79 -7.31 0.31
C SER A 81 2.17 -7.40 -1.17
N ILE A 82 3.39 -7.87 -1.46
CA ILE A 82 3.85 -8.10 -2.85
C ILE A 82 2.96 -9.14 -3.57
N GLU A 83 2.43 -10.13 -2.83
CA GLU A 83 1.42 -11.07 -3.38
C GLU A 83 0.16 -10.33 -3.85
N GLN A 84 -0.32 -9.34 -3.09
CA GLN A 84 -1.49 -8.54 -3.49
C GLN A 84 -1.18 -7.64 -4.68
N ASP A 85 0.00 -7.03 -4.72
CA ASP A 85 0.48 -6.30 -5.90
C ASP A 85 0.47 -7.20 -7.15
N TYR A 86 0.95 -8.44 -7.03
CA TYR A 86 0.93 -9.43 -8.11
C TYR A 86 -0.49 -9.75 -8.60
N LEU A 87 -1.46 -9.91 -7.68
CA LEU A 87 -2.85 -10.17 -8.05
C LEU A 87 -3.49 -8.97 -8.76
N LEU A 88 -3.24 -7.75 -8.29
CA LEU A 88 -3.71 -6.53 -8.93
C LEU A 88 -3.03 -6.31 -10.28
N PHE A 89 -1.73 -6.51 -10.37
CA PHE A 89 -0.99 -6.43 -11.63
C PHE A 89 -1.56 -7.39 -12.67
N ASN A 90 -1.77 -8.65 -12.32
CA ASN A 90 -2.37 -9.64 -13.23
C ASN A 90 -3.75 -9.24 -13.73
N LYS A 91 -4.54 -8.60 -12.88
CA LYS A 91 -5.86 -8.10 -13.26
C LYS A 91 -5.80 -6.96 -14.27
N TYR A 92 -4.85 -6.04 -14.08
CA TYR A 92 -4.82 -4.78 -14.83
C TYR A 92 -3.67 -4.66 -15.83
N LYS A 93 -2.80 -5.67 -15.97
CA LYS A 93 -1.66 -5.61 -16.90
C LYS A 93 -2.03 -5.34 -18.36
N SER A 94 -3.24 -5.75 -18.80
CA SER A 94 -3.76 -5.45 -20.13
C SER A 94 -4.13 -3.98 -20.37
N HIS A 95 -4.19 -3.17 -19.31
CA HIS A 95 -4.43 -1.73 -19.41
C HIS A 95 -3.19 -0.92 -19.78
N PHE A 96 -2.01 -1.54 -19.73
CA PHE A 96 -0.76 -0.84 -20.02
C PHE A 96 -0.43 -0.86 -21.52
N ASN A 97 0.07 0.27 -22.00
CA ASN A 97 0.63 0.38 -23.33
C ASN A 97 1.98 -0.35 -23.43
N LYS A 98 2.38 -0.74 -24.64
CA LYS A 98 3.76 -1.13 -24.91
C LYS A 98 4.70 0.05 -24.62
N GLY A 99 5.80 -0.23 -23.95
CA GLY A 99 6.74 0.80 -23.49
C GLY A 99 6.30 1.53 -22.22
N ALA A 100 5.15 1.17 -21.61
CA ALA A 100 4.72 1.75 -20.34
C ALA A 100 5.66 1.40 -19.20
N PHE A 101 5.90 2.34 -18.31
CA PHE A 101 6.65 2.10 -17.07
C PHE A 101 5.76 1.45 -16.00
N VAL A 102 6.22 0.36 -15.42
CA VAL A 102 5.57 -0.28 -14.27
C VAL A 102 6.49 -0.17 -13.06
N LEU A 103 6.09 0.66 -12.09
CA LEU A 103 6.88 0.99 -10.92
C LEU A 103 6.53 0.03 -9.78
N PHE A 104 7.41 -0.91 -9.45
CA PHE A 104 7.30 -1.79 -8.30
C PHE A 104 8.03 -1.18 -7.11
N THR A 105 7.28 -0.79 -6.11
CA THR A 105 7.81 -0.01 -5.00
C THR A 105 8.08 -0.88 -3.79
N LEU A 106 9.26 -0.74 -3.20
CA LEU A 106 9.69 -1.49 -2.04
C LEU A 106 10.13 -0.59 -0.88
N ALA A 107 10.06 -1.14 0.31
CA ALA A 107 10.61 -0.56 1.53
C ALA A 107 11.15 -1.69 2.44
N PRO A 108 12.10 -1.40 3.36
CA PRO A 108 12.89 -2.43 4.06
C PRO A 108 12.11 -3.56 4.72
N CYS A 109 10.95 -3.28 5.32
CA CYS A 109 10.19 -4.30 6.05
C CYS A 109 9.05 -4.93 5.25
N VAL A 110 8.68 -4.35 4.11
CA VAL A 110 7.58 -4.88 3.26
C VAL A 110 7.95 -6.23 2.64
N CYS A 111 9.23 -6.48 2.43
CA CYS A 111 9.72 -7.77 1.93
C CYS A 111 9.33 -8.97 2.82
N TYR A 112 8.99 -8.73 4.10
CA TYR A 112 8.54 -9.76 5.05
C TYR A 112 7.02 -9.83 5.20
N TYR A 113 6.26 -9.05 4.43
CA TYR A 113 4.81 -8.95 4.57
C TYR A 113 4.10 -10.01 3.74
N THR A 114 3.16 -10.71 4.37
CA THR A 114 2.33 -11.73 3.70
C THR A 114 0.89 -11.24 3.55
N TYR A 115 0.18 -11.81 2.60
CA TYR A 115 -1.26 -11.57 2.44
C TYR A 115 -2.06 -11.89 3.71
N GLU A 116 -1.67 -12.94 4.44
CA GLU A 116 -2.38 -13.37 5.65
C GLU A 116 -2.25 -12.38 6.80
N GLU A 117 -1.15 -11.66 6.86
CA GLU A 117 -0.88 -10.64 7.89
C GLU A 117 -1.55 -9.30 7.59
N SER A 118 -1.98 -9.08 6.33
CA SER A 118 -2.65 -7.84 5.96
C SER A 118 -3.95 -7.67 6.75
N PRO A 119 -4.06 -6.65 7.63
CA PRO A 119 -5.29 -6.35 8.34
C PRO A 119 -6.34 -5.76 7.42
N GLN A 120 -5.91 -5.26 6.27
CA GLN A 120 -6.77 -4.63 5.28
C GLN A 120 -7.31 -5.68 4.32
N TYR A 121 -8.63 -5.65 4.15
CA TYR A 121 -9.30 -6.56 3.23
C TYR A 121 -9.67 -5.87 1.91
N ASN A 122 -8.87 -4.87 1.52
CA ASN A 122 -9.13 -4.06 0.33
C ASN A 122 -9.17 -4.88 -0.96
N SER A 123 -8.38 -5.96 -1.03
CA SER A 123 -8.41 -6.91 -2.14
C SER A 123 -9.81 -7.51 -2.38
N TYR A 124 -10.65 -7.67 -1.35
CA TYR A 124 -12.04 -8.13 -1.54
C TYR A 124 -12.97 -7.09 -2.19
N PHE A 125 -12.56 -5.83 -2.26
CA PHE A 125 -13.25 -4.80 -3.05
C PHE A 125 -12.91 -4.92 -4.53
N LEU A 126 -11.68 -5.29 -4.83
CA LEU A 126 -11.09 -5.18 -6.15
C LEU A 126 -11.06 -6.51 -6.89
N LEU A 127 -10.97 -7.63 -6.16
CA LEU A 127 -10.79 -8.97 -6.72
C LEU A 127 -12.00 -9.86 -6.42
N SER A 128 -12.40 -10.65 -7.37
CA SER A 128 -13.43 -11.66 -7.21
C SER A 128 -12.89 -12.86 -6.41
N HIS A 129 -13.80 -13.70 -5.91
CA HIS A 129 -13.41 -14.94 -5.20
C HIS A 129 -12.58 -15.92 -6.06
N LYS A 130 -12.64 -15.81 -7.39
CA LYS A 130 -11.84 -16.62 -8.32
C LYS A 130 -10.43 -16.08 -8.54
N GLU A 131 -10.26 -14.78 -8.35
CA GLU A 131 -8.98 -14.08 -8.47
C GLU A 131 -8.15 -14.12 -7.17
N LEU A 132 -8.80 -14.52 -6.06
CA LEU A 132 -8.16 -14.60 -4.74
C LEU A 132 -7.80 -16.06 -4.41
N PRO A 133 -6.52 -16.49 -4.54
CA PRO A 133 -6.12 -17.86 -4.28
C PRO A 133 -6.39 -18.29 -2.83
N ASN A 134 -6.28 -17.36 -1.89
CA ASN A 134 -6.51 -17.59 -0.45
C ASN A 134 -7.87 -17.04 0.01
N PHE A 135 -8.92 -17.15 -0.82
CA PHE A 135 -10.25 -16.69 -0.46
C PHE A 135 -10.75 -17.37 0.83
N LYS A 136 -11.08 -16.57 1.83
CA LYS A 136 -11.70 -17.03 3.09
C LYS A 136 -13.08 -16.40 3.23
N LEU A 137 -14.13 -17.24 3.26
CA LEU A 137 -15.51 -16.77 3.40
C LEU A 137 -15.70 -15.90 4.66
N SER A 138 -15.04 -16.23 5.76
CA SER A 138 -15.07 -15.42 6.99
C SER A 138 -14.53 -14.00 6.78
N ARG A 139 -13.44 -13.84 6.03
CA ARG A 139 -12.89 -12.54 5.66
C ARG A 139 -13.84 -11.78 4.74
N PHE A 140 -14.41 -12.47 3.75
CA PHE A 140 -15.39 -11.88 2.83
C PHE A 140 -16.64 -11.39 3.57
N ILE A 141 -17.18 -12.18 4.53
CA ILE A 141 -18.30 -11.76 5.37
C ILE A 141 -17.94 -10.52 6.20
N ARG A 142 -16.75 -10.49 6.80
CA ARG A 142 -16.25 -9.34 7.55
C ARG A 142 -16.16 -8.09 6.68
N PHE A 143 -15.67 -8.22 5.47
CA PHE A 143 -15.61 -7.16 4.49
C PHE A 143 -17.01 -6.68 4.07
N LYS A 144 -17.92 -7.61 3.75
CA LYS A 144 -19.30 -7.27 3.34
C LYS A 144 -20.12 -6.63 4.47
N PHE A 145 -19.89 -7.08 5.71
CA PHE A 145 -20.66 -6.67 6.89
C PHE A 145 -19.72 -6.25 8.02
N PRO A 146 -18.99 -5.12 7.89
CA PRO A 146 -18.04 -4.65 8.92
C PRO A 146 -18.68 -4.47 10.29
N LEU A 147 -19.96 -4.08 10.38
CA LEU A 147 -20.68 -3.92 11.65
C LEU A 147 -20.89 -5.23 12.42
N LEU A 148 -20.75 -6.42 11.78
CA LEU A 148 -20.77 -7.71 12.49
C LEU A 148 -19.59 -7.86 13.45
N TYR A 149 -18.44 -7.25 13.13
CA TYR A 149 -17.21 -7.41 13.87
C TYR A 149 -16.89 -6.22 14.77
N ASP A 150 -17.29 -5.02 14.33
CA ASP A 150 -17.17 -3.81 15.14
C ASP A 150 -18.40 -2.91 14.99
N PHE A 151 -19.44 -3.24 15.76
CA PHE A 151 -20.68 -2.45 15.78
C PHE A 151 -20.46 -1.03 16.29
N LYS A 152 -19.36 -0.78 17.03
CA LYS A 152 -19.00 0.55 17.53
C LYS A 152 -18.71 1.55 16.40
N GLN A 153 -18.41 1.07 15.21
CA GLN A 153 -18.18 1.94 14.04
C GLN A 153 -19.41 2.80 13.70
N ILE A 154 -20.64 2.31 13.97
CA ILE A 154 -21.84 3.11 13.74
C ILE A 154 -21.86 4.35 14.66
N PHE A 155 -21.46 4.19 15.93
CA PHE A 155 -21.39 5.31 16.88
C PHE A 155 -20.26 6.28 16.55
N ARG A 156 -19.13 5.79 16.06
CA ARG A 156 -18.03 6.62 15.54
C ARG A 156 -18.47 7.44 14.34
N SER A 157 -19.23 6.84 13.41
CA SER A 157 -19.82 7.54 12.25
C SER A 157 -20.78 8.64 12.70
N LEU A 158 -21.65 8.36 13.67
CA LEU A 158 -22.58 9.36 14.21
C LEU A 158 -21.83 10.49 14.89
N LYS A 159 -20.82 10.19 15.69
CA LYS A 159 -19.96 11.20 16.33
C LYS A 159 -19.24 12.06 15.28
N PHE A 160 -18.75 11.47 14.20
CA PHE A 160 -18.12 12.17 13.09
C PHE A 160 -19.09 13.16 12.43
N LEU A 161 -20.33 12.74 12.17
CA LEU A 161 -21.38 13.59 11.61
C LEU A 161 -21.77 14.75 12.58
N LEU A 162 -21.92 14.45 13.86
CA LEU A 162 -22.32 15.44 14.87
C LEU A 162 -21.25 16.50 15.14
N ASN A 163 -19.98 16.13 15.02
CA ASN A 163 -18.86 17.06 15.19
C ASN A 163 -18.67 18.02 14.00
N GLY A 164 -19.52 17.93 12.98
CA GLY A 164 -19.47 18.81 11.81
C GLY A 164 -18.16 18.72 11.02
N GLN A 165 -17.41 17.66 11.21
CA GLN A 165 -16.16 17.41 10.47
C GLN A 165 -16.52 17.04 9.03
N LYS A 166 -16.80 18.06 8.21
CA LYS A 166 -16.61 17.95 6.75
C LYS A 166 -15.10 17.89 6.53
N GLN A 167 -14.51 16.72 6.73
CA GLN A 167 -13.15 16.50 6.30
C GLN A 167 -13.17 16.43 4.78
N GLU A 168 -12.31 17.21 4.17
CA GLU A 168 -11.99 17.04 2.76
C GLU A 168 -11.57 15.58 2.56
N LEU A 169 -12.27 14.86 1.68
CA LEU A 169 -11.98 13.46 1.38
C LEU A 169 -10.78 13.42 0.43
N SER A 170 -9.62 13.78 0.95
CA SER A 170 -8.33 13.70 0.25
C SER A 170 -7.30 12.98 1.10
N LEU A 171 -6.33 12.33 0.47
CA LEU A 171 -5.22 11.71 1.18
C LEU A 171 -4.43 12.72 2.01
N ASP A 172 -4.33 13.96 1.53
CA ASP A 172 -3.64 15.06 2.22
C ASP A 172 -4.31 15.48 3.51
N ALA A 173 -5.64 15.40 3.57
CA ALA A 173 -6.41 15.72 4.77
C ALA A 173 -6.26 14.66 5.88
N LEU A 174 -5.77 13.48 5.57
CA LEU A 174 -5.55 12.39 6.53
C LEU A 174 -4.35 12.64 7.45
N PHE A 175 -3.38 13.44 6.99
CA PHE A 175 -2.12 13.63 7.71
C PHE A 175 -1.77 15.11 7.78
N PRO A 176 -1.28 15.58 8.95
CA PRO A 176 -0.71 16.91 9.04
C PRO A 176 0.43 17.04 8.03
N GLN A 177 0.64 18.24 7.50
CA GLN A 177 1.71 18.49 6.51
C GLN A 177 3.10 18.20 7.07
N SER A 178 3.25 18.25 8.40
CA SER A 178 4.46 17.84 9.11
C SER A 178 4.15 17.64 10.59
N VAL A 179 5.02 16.91 11.30
CA VAL A 179 4.94 16.71 12.74
C VAL A 179 6.20 17.27 13.44
N SER A 180 6.09 17.58 14.74
CA SER A 180 7.26 18.01 15.52
C SER A 180 8.32 16.93 15.60
N GLU A 181 9.55 17.32 15.94
CA GLU A 181 10.69 16.37 16.06
C GLU A 181 10.44 15.27 17.09
N GLU A 182 9.85 15.61 18.22
CA GLU A 182 9.55 14.65 19.27
C GLU A 182 8.50 13.64 18.81
N VAL A 183 7.44 14.12 18.15
CA VAL A 183 6.40 13.27 17.58
C VAL A 183 6.96 12.39 16.46
N ALA A 184 7.82 12.91 15.59
CA ALA A 184 8.49 12.13 14.56
C ALA A 184 9.33 10.98 15.15
N LYS A 185 10.17 11.29 16.14
CA LYS A 185 10.99 10.27 16.83
C LYS A 185 10.13 9.19 17.49
N MET A 186 9.05 9.60 18.16
CA MET A 186 8.11 8.68 18.79
C MET A 186 7.41 7.79 17.75
N ASN A 187 6.94 8.38 16.64
CA ASN A 187 6.28 7.65 15.56
C ASN A 187 7.22 6.63 14.91
N MET A 188 8.46 7.05 14.59
CA MET A 188 9.42 6.16 13.93
C MET A 188 9.89 5.04 14.85
N LYS A 189 10.05 5.30 16.14
CA LYS A 189 10.30 4.25 17.14
C LYS A 189 9.14 3.25 17.19
N GLY A 190 7.92 3.74 17.32
CA GLY A 190 6.72 2.88 17.36
C GLY A 190 6.54 2.07 16.06
N MET A 191 6.90 2.64 14.92
CA MET A 191 6.87 1.96 13.63
C MET A 191 7.92 0.83 13.56
N ALA A 192 9.17 1.11 13.95
CA ALA A 192 10.22 0.10 13.97
C ALA A 192 9.89 -1.06 14.92
N GLU A 193 9.41 -0.74 16.15
CA GLU A 193 8.96 -1.74 17.13
C GLU A 193 7.74 -2.53 16.59
N GLY A 194 6.79 -1.86 15.94
CA GLY A 194 5.65 -2.48 15.32
C GLY A 194 6.04 -3.48 14.22
N TRP A 195 7.00 -3.14 13.37
CA TRP A 195 7.51 -4.05 12.35
C TRP A 195 8.26 -5.24 12.95
N MET A 196 9.10 -5.01 13.97
CA MET A 196 9.76 -6.12 14.66
C MET A 196 8.74 -7.11 15.24
N HIS A 197 7.68 -6.62 15.85
CA HIS A 197 6.61 -7.47 16.39
C HIS A 197 5.82 -8.17 15.27
N LEU A 198 5.35 -7.41 14.26
CA LEU A 198 4.49 -7.92 13.19
C LEU A 198 5.19 -9.00 12.35
N PHE A 199 6.45 -8.77 12.01
CA PHE A 199 7.23 -9.67 11.15
C PHE A 199 8.16 -10.59 11.94
N ARG A 200 8.02 -10.67 13.25
CA ARG A 200 8.85 -11.55 14.12
C ARG A 200 10.36 -11.31 13.94
N LEU A 201 10.74 -10.06 13.73
CA LEU A 201 12.13 -9.67 13.55
C LEU A 201 12.78 -9.45 14.93
N PRO A 202 13.87 -10.13 15.27
CA PRO A 202 14.55 -9.93 16.56
C PRO A 202 15.20 -8.54 16.67
N ASN A 203 15.62 -8.00 15.54
CA ASN A 203 16.13 -6.64 15.39
C ASN A 203 16.08 -6.23 13.90
N LEU A 204 16.42 -4.96 13.62
CA LEU A 204 16.47 -4.42 12.25
C LEU A 204 17.93 -4.17 11.79
N ARG A 205 18.93 -4.75 12.45
CA ARG A 205 20.36 -4.47 12.18
C ARG A 205 21.07 -5.66 11.56
N GLU A 206 20.71 -6.87 11.98
CA GLU A 206 21.37 -8.09 11.57
C GLU A 206 20.53 -8.88 10.57
N LYS A 207 21.15 -9.85 9.89
CA LYS A 207 20.43 -10.79 9.06
C LYS A 207 19.37 -11.51 9.90
N ASN A 208 18.12 -11.50 9.44
CA ASN A 208 17.09 -12.33 10.04
C ASN A 208 17.35 -13.80 9.69
N GLN A 209 17.35 -14.67 10.71
CA GLN A 209 17.60 -16.11 10.58
C GLN A 209 16.33 -16.96 10.81
N ASP A 210 15.16 -16.34 10.88
CA ASP A 210 13.89 -17.04 11.03
C ASP A 210 13.52 -17.72 9.69
N GLU A 211 13.37 -19.06 9.72
CA GLU A 211 13.07 -19.88 8.53
C GLU A 211 11.76 -19.47 7.84
N LEU A 212 10.77 -19.02 8.63
CA LEU A 212 9.51 -18.53 8.05
C LEU A 212 9.73 -17.25 7.26
N ASN A 213 10.53 -16.33 7.79
CA ASN A 213 10.87 -15.09 7.10
C ASN A 213 11.74 -15.33 5.86
N GLU A 214 12.65 -16.29 5.89
CA GLU A 214 13.41 -16.70 4.69
C GLU A 214 12.48 -17.26 3.60
N ARG A 215 11.49 -18.07 3.98
CA ARG A 215 10.46 -18.54 3.03
C ARG A 215 9.63 -17.40 2.48
N VAL A 216 9.16 -16.47 3.31
CA VAL A 216 8.38 -15.30 2.88
C VAL A 216 9.17 -14.42 1.92
N LEU A 217 10.46 -14.17 2.20
CA LEU A 217 11.34 -13.45 1.29
C LEU A 217 11.42 -14.10 -0.07
N LYS A 218 11.56 -15.43 -0.12
CA LYS A 218 11.62 -16.17 -1.38
C LYS A 218 10.29 -16.10 -2.13
N GLU A 219 9.17 -16.33 -1.46
CA GLU A 219 7.83 -16.25 -2.05
C GLU A 219 7.57 -14.85 -2.65
N ASN A 220 7.92 -13.80 -1.90
CA ASN A 220 7.78 -12.43 -2.37
C ASN A 220 8.74 -12.09 -3.54
N ALA A 221 9.95 -12.67 -3.56
CA ALA A 221 10.86 -12.56 -4.70
C ALA A 221 10.28 -13.25 -5.96
N ASP A 222 9.66 -14.42 -5.79
CA ASP A 222 9.01 -15.15 -6.89
C ASP A 222 7.81 -14.38 -7.46
N TYR A 223 6.99 -13.71 -6.62
CA TYR A 223 5.91 -12.83 -7.07
C TYR A 223 6.45 -11.62 -7.85
N LEU A 224 7.46 -10.92 -7.30
CA LEU A 224 8.07 -9.77 -7.96
C LEU A 224 8.72 -10.19 -9.29
N LYS A 225 9.41 -11.33 -9.31
CA LYS A 225 9.98 -11.90 -10.54
C LYS A 225 8.91 -12.15 -11.59
N SER A 226 7.78 -12.75 -11.19
CA SER A 226 6.66 -13.02 -12.11
C SER A 226 6.10 -11.74 -12.72
N MET A 227 5.99 -10.65 -11.94
CA MET A 227 5.56 -9.34 -12.45
C MET A 227 6.59 -8.75 -13.43
N ILE A 228 7.88 -8.88 -13.14
CA ILE A 228 8.97 -8.43 -14.03
C ILE A 228 8.95 -9.21 -15.36
N ASP A 229 8.88 -10.54 -15.27
CA ASP A 229 8.82 -11.42 -16.45
C ASP A 229 7.61 -11.08 -17.34
N ASP A 230 6.44 -10.87 -16.74
CA ASP A 230 5.23 -10.47 -17.45
C ASP A 230 5.37 -9.08 -18.09
N CYS A 231 5.98 -8.11 -17.40
CA CYS A 231 6.27 -6.81 -18.01
C CYS A 231 7.10 -6.94 -19.28
N ILE A 232 8.20 -7.68 -19.19
CA ILE A 232 9.10 -7.89 -20.34
C ILE A 232 8.37 -8.61 -21.48
N GLN A 233 7.60 -9.64 -21.17
CA GLN A 233 6.82 -10.39 -22.17
C GLN A 233 5.79 -9.50 -22.89
N HIS A 234 5.22 -8.51 -22.22
CA HIS A 234 4.22 -7.60 -22.79
C HIS A 234 4.83 -6.27 -23.29
N GLU A 235 6.14 -6.22 -23.43
CA GLU A 235 6.87 -5.03 -23.92
C GLU A 235 6.67 -3.79 -23.00
N MET A 236 6.41 -4.00 -21.70
CA MET A 236 6.42 -2.96 -20.68
C MET A 236 7.81 -2.85 -20.03
N ILE A 237 8.08 -1.74 -19.38
CA ILE A 237 9.38 -1.45 -18.77
C ILE A 237 9.23 -1.55 -17.23
N PRO A 238 9.67 -2.66 -16.61
CA PRO A 238 9.66 -2.77 -15.15
C PRO A 238 10.73 -1.88 -14.54
N VAL A 239 10.36 -1.18 -13.47
CA VAL A 239 11.24 -0.33 -12.68
C VAL A 239 11.03 -0.62 -11.21
N ILE A 240 12.09 -0.87 -10.47
CA ILE A 240 12.03 -1.03 -9.02
C ILE A 240 12.34 0.33 -8.37
N VAL A 241 11.47 0.75 -7.45
CA VAL A 241 11.62 2.02 -6.72
C VAL A 241 11.72 1.71 -5.24
N ILE A 242 12.81 2.10 -4.60
CA ILE A 242 12.93 2.11 -3.13
C ILE A 242 12.62 3.51 -2.66
N THR A 243 11.56 3.65 -1.86
CA THR A 243 11.11 4.97 -1.37
C THR A 243 12.08 5.56 -0.35
N PRO A 244 12.24 6.89 -0.32
CA PRO A 244 13.04 7.54 0.69
C PRO A 244 12.40 7.39 2.08
N LEU A 245 13.25 7.30 3.10
CA LEU A 245 12.87 7.35 4.50
C LEU A 245 13.66 8.45 5.21
N ALA A 246 13.06 9.08 6.21
CA ALA A 246 13.81 10.05 7.01
C ALA A 246 14.88 9.36 7.89
N LYS A 247 15.88 10.14 8.28
CA LYS A 247 17.02 9.67 9.10
C LYS A 247 16.59 9.04 10.42
N GLU A 248 15.52 9.55 11.01
CA GLU A 248 14.94 9.02 12.24
C GLU A 248 14.53 7.54 12.11
N LEU A 249 14.14 7.11 10.89
CA LEU A 249 13.76 5.73 10.63
C LEU A 249 14.92 4.91 10.07
N THR A 250 15.71 5.46 9.14
CA THR A 250 16.83 4.74 8.53
C THR A 250 17.91 4.35 9.55
N ASN A 251 18.05 5.10 10.65
CA ASN A 251 18.98 4.78 11.74
C ASN A 251 18.67 3.44 12.46
N TYR A 252 17.47 2.90 12.31
CA TYR A 252 17.14 1.58 12.87
C TYR A 252 17.70 0.43 12.01
N PHE A 253 17.91 0.65 10.72
CA PHE A 253 18.33 -0.40 9.79
C PHE A 253 19.85 -0.56 9.76
N GLY A 254 20.30 -1.79 9.95
CA GLY A 254 21.68 -2.17 9.70
C GLY A 254 21.88 -2.67 8.27
N LYS A 255 23.12 -2.50 7.75
CA LYS A 255 23.45 -2.95 6.41
C LYS A 255 23.16 -4.44 6.20
N ALA A 256 23.50 -5.29 7.16
CA ALA A 256 23.27 -6.73 7.07
C ALA A 256 21.78 -7.10 6.97
N PHE A 257 20.90 -6.34 7.64
CA PHE A 257 19.45 -6.51 7.53
C PHE A 257 18.95 -6.17 6.13
N LEU A 258 19.36 -5.03 5.59
CA LEU A 258 18.96 -4.56 4.26
C LEU A 258 19.50 -5.48 3.15
N ASP A 259 20.79 -5.83 3.21
CA ASP A 259 21.45 -6.65 2.18
C ASP A 259 20.83 -8.06 2.10
N ASN A 260 20.51 -8.68 3.25
CA ASN A 260 19.97 -10.04 3.30
C ASN A 260 18.42 -10.08 3.25
N GLY A 261 17.75 -8.94 3.35
CA GLY A 261 16.31 -8.79 3.21
C GLY A 261 15.94 -8.20 1.85
N MET A 262 15.67 -6.90 1.84
CA MET A 262 15.15 -6.19 0.68
C MET A 262 16.04 -6.28 -0.57
N TYR A 263 17.36 -6.02 -0.43
CA TYR A 263 18.26 -6.06 -1.60
C TYR A 263 18.44 -7.47 -2.14
N LYS A 264 18.47 -8.49 -1.26
CA LYS A 264 18.49 -9.88 -1.69
C LYS A 264 17.21 -10.25 -2.45
N LEU A 265 16.04 -9.86 -1.94
CA LEU A 265 14.76 -10.08 -2.62
C LEU A 265 14.78 -9.46 -4.03
N ILE A 266 15.26 -8.21 -4.16
CA ILE A 266 15.39 -7.54 -5.46
C ILE A 266 16.33 -8.32 -6.36
N GLN A 267 17.50 -8.73 -5.89
CA GLN A 267 18.47 -9.48 -6.68
C GLN A 267 17.91 -10.82 -7.16
N ASP A 268 17.22 -11.55 -6.27
CA ASP A 268 16.60 -12.85 -6.60
C ASP A 268 15.46 -12.67 -7.63
N ALA A 269 14.65 -11.60 -7.52
CA ALA A 269 13.57 -11.30 -8.44
C ALA A 269 14.05 -10.83 -9.81
N VAL A 270 15.05 -9.96 -9.86
CA VAL A 270 15.59 -9.43 -11.11
C VAL A 270 16.37 -10.51 -11.88
N GLY A 271 17.10 -11.37 -11.18
CA GLY A 271 17.87 -12.44 -11.80
C GLY A 271 18.86 -11.90 -12.84
N THR A 272 18.68 -12.32 -14.10
CA THR A 272 19.53 -11.89 -15.24
C THR A 272 18.93 -10.74 -16.05
N HIS A 273 17.73 -10.27 -15.71
CA HIS A 273 17.09 -9.18 -16.45
C HIS A 273 17.78 -7.84 -16.17
N GLN A 274 17.76 -6.97 -17.16
CA GLN A 274 18.18 -5.58 -16.97
C GLN A 274 16.96 -4.76 -16.51
N VAL A 275 16.78 -4.68 -15.18
CA VAL A 275 15.72 -3.89 -14.54
C VAL A 275 16.34 -2.66 -13.90
N ARG A 276 15.74 -1.50 -14.15
CA ARG A 276 16.20 -0.25 -13.53
C ARG A 276 15.82 -0.25 -12.05
N LEU A 277 16.81 0.05 -11.18
CA LEU A 277 16.63 0.25 -9.75
C LEU A 277 16.82 1.74 -9.42
N LEU A 278 15.77 2.38 -8.94
CA LEU A 278 15.76 3.75 -8.43
C LEU A 278 15.75 3.68 -6.89
N ASP A 279 16.93 3.80 -6.30
CA ASP A 279 17.10 3.68 -4.83
C ASP A 279 17.22 5.04 -4.16
N TYR A 280 16.15 5.46 -3.49
CA TYR A 280 16.09 6.71 -2.74
C TYR A 280 16.15 6.50 -1.21
N LEU A 281 16.45 5.28 -0.71
CA LEU A 281 16.40 4.96 0.72
C LEU A 281 17.19 5.96 1.56
N TYR A 282 18.36 6.32 1.10
CA TYR A 282 19.29 7.24 1.76
C TYR A 282 19.51 8.55 0.98
N ASP A 283 18.54 8.93 0.15
CA ASP A 283 18.65 10.18 -0.64
C ASP A 283 18.73 11.40 0.29
N ALA A 284 19.77 12.23 0.10
CA ALA A 284 20.09 13.34 0.98
C ALA A 284 18.99 14.42 1.05
N ASP A 285 18.24 14.63 -0.04
CA ASP A 285 17.16 15.60 -0.05
C ASP A 285 16.01 15.22 0.90
N PHE A 286 15.88 13.93 1.23
CA PHE A 286 14.84 13.41 2.13
C PHE A 286 15.38 13.11 3.52
N GLN A 287 16.63 12.61 3.64
CA GLN A 287 17.19 12.14 4.91
C GLN A 287 17.14 13.18 6.02
N ASP A 288 17.50 14.42 5.71
CA ASP A 288 17.59 15.51 6.69
C ASP A 288 16.38 16.46 6.62
N ASN A 289 15.34 16.13 5.83
CA ASN A 289 14.19 17.01 5.61
C ASN A 289 12.86 16.36 6.04
N ARG A 290 12.62 16.29 7.35
CA ARG A 290 11.36 15.80 7.92
C ARG A 290 10.10 16.48 7.40
N SER A 291 10.19 17.74 6.95
CA SER A 291 9.05 18.47 6.44
C SER A 291 8.42 17.85 5.18
N LEU A 292 9.13 16.91 4.55
CA LEU A 292 8.64 16.13 3.40
C LEU A 292 7.79 14.91 3.79
N PHE A 293 7.67 14.63 5.10
CA PHE A 293 6.95 13.48 5.59
C PHE A 293 5.76 13.87 6.47
N ALA A 294 4.62 13.23 6.23
CA ALA A 294 3.39 13.46 6.98
C ALA A 294 3.45 12.90 8.41
N ASP A 295 4.15 11.79 8.62
CA ASP A 295 4.29 11.11 9.92
C ASP A 295 5.67 11.29 10.58
N GLY A 296 6.54 12.02 9.91
CA GLY A 296 7.88 12.33 10.38
C GLY A 296 8.98 11.45 9.82
N GLY A 297 8.69 10.46 8.93
CA GLY A 297 9.78 9.70 8.35
C GLY A 297 9.47 8.55 7.41
N PHE A 298 8.20 8.19 7.24
CA PHE A 298 7.81 7.04 6.40
C PHE A 298 6.89 7.41 5.25
N ARG A 299 5.84 8.19 5.52
CA ARG A 299 4.85 8.58 4.51
C ARG A 299 5.17 9.96 4.00
N LEU A 300 5.43 10.08 2.71
CA LEU A 300 5.63 11.37 2.08
C LEU A 300 4.33 12.19 2.13
N ASN A 301 4.45 13.49 2.38
CA ASN A 301 3.37 14.43 2.14
C ASN A 301 3.40 14.91 0.68
N VAL A 302 2.52 15.84 0.31
CA VAL A 302 2.43 16.37 -1.08
C VAL A 302 3.77 16.93 -1.58
N ALA A 303 4.48 17.67 -0.75
CA ALA A 303 5.79 18.23 -1.13
C ALA A 303 6.84 17.14 -1.34
N GLY A 304 6.89 16.14 -0.44
CA GLY A 304 7.76 14.98 -0.56
C GLY A 304 7.45 14.13 -1.78
N SER A 305 6.16 13.86 -2.03
CA SER A 305 5.70 13.16 -3.23
C SER A 305 6.10 13.92 -4.50
N SER A 306 5.89 15.24 -4.55
CA SER A 306 6.27 16.06 -5.70
C SER A 306 7.76 16.01 -6.00
N LEU A 307 8.60 16.09 -4.95
CA LEU A 307 10.05 15.97 -5.10
C LEU A 307 10.45 14.58 -5.62
N LEU A 308 9.90 13.51 -5.05
CA LEU A 308 10.21 12.14 -5.46
C LEU A 308 9.77 11.89 -6.90
N CYS A 309 8.52 12.23 -7.24
CA CYS A 309 8.00 12.05 -8.60
C CYS A 309 8.84 12.80 -9.63
N LYS A 310 9.29 14.03 -9.31
CA LYS A 310 10.19 14.80 -10.18
C LYS A 310 11.52 14.06 -10.41
N LYS A 311 12.13 13.50 -9.38
CA LYS A 311 13.38 12.71 -9.49
C LYS A 311 13.15 11.46 -10.34
N ILE A 312 12.11 10.69 -10.05
CA ILE A 312 11.76 9.49 -10.83
C ILE A 312 11.58 9.84 -12.30
N MET A 313 10.75 10.82 -12.62
CA MET A 313 10.49 11.19 -14.01
C MET A 313 11.75 11.67 -14.73
N LYS A 314 12.61 12.42 -14.05
CA LYS A 314 13.91 12.80 -14.61
C LYS A 314 14.73 11.58 -14.98
N GLU A 315 14.91 10.64 -14.07
CA GLU A 315 15.68 9.42 -14.31
C GLU A 315 15.06 8.48 -15.37
N LEU A 316 13.72 8.46 -15.49
CA LEU A 316 13.03 7.67 -16.51
C LEU A 316 13.18 8.24 -17.93
N LEU A 317 13.26 9.57 -18.06
CA LEU A 317 13.28 10.25 -19.35
C LEU A 317 14.69 10.58 -19.87
N GLU A 318 15.70 10.67 -18.98
CA GLU A 318 17.09 11.00 -19.35
C GLU A 318 17.91 9.80 -19.85
N ASN A 319 17.35 8.59 -19.85
CA ASN A 319 17.98 7.34 -20.30
C ASN A 319 17.07 6.58 -21.27
#